data_a8a5681bc5c415726f02cdb7f7603d19
#
_entry.id   a8a5681bc5c415726f02cdb7f7603d19
#
_cell.length_a   1.000
_cell.length_b   1.000
_cell.length_c   1.000
_cell.angle_alpha   90.00
_cell.angle_beta   90.00
_cell.angle_gamma   90.00
#
_symmetry.space_group_name_H-M   'P 1'
#
loop_
_entity.id
_entity.type
_entity.pdbx_description
1 polymer ?
#
loop_
_entity_poly.entity_id
_entity_poly.type
_entity_poly.pdbx_seq_one_letter_code
_entity_poly.pdbx_strand_id
1 'polypeptide(L)' 'MTLEEKIGQLLICGFDGLKPSDEIKGLIKDYHIGGVILFSRNIKDPVQTAKLCNSLQKISKTPLFICVDQEGGK' A
#
# COMPACT_ATOMS: atom_id res chain seq x y z
N MET A 1 14.20 8.48 13.27
CA MET A 1 13.31 8.76 12.12
C MET A 1 13.38 10.23 11.77
N THR A 2 13.58 10.53 10.50
CA THR A 2 13.62 11.91 10.04
C THR A 2 12.23 12.52 10.01
N LEU A 3 12.17 13.85 9.89
CA LEU A 3 10.89 14.54 9.76
C LEU A 3 10.14 14.04 8.52
N GLU A 4 10.86 13.84 7.42
CA GLU A 4 10.26 13.37 6.18
C GLU A 4 9.65 11.98 6.34
N GLU A 5 10.33 11.10 7.05
CA GLU A 5 9.82 9.78 7.34
C GLU A 5 8.59 9.83 8.23
N LYS A 6 8.57 10.72 9.20
CA LYS A 6 7.41 10.88 10.07
C LYS A 6 6.20 11.37 9.29
N ILE A 7 6.41 12.31 8.38
CA ILE A 7 5.33 12.82 7.53
C ILE A 7 4.83 11.70 6.62
N GLY A 8 5.75 10.93 6.04
CA GLY A 8 5.38 9.80 5.19
C GLY A 8 4.51 8.79 5.91
N GLN A 9 4.81 8.53 7.19
CA GLN A 9 4.03 7.56 7.97
C GLN A 9 2.57 8.00 8.18
N LEU A 10 2.27 9.27 7.97
CA LEU A 10 0.90 9.77 8.09
C LEU A 10 0.13 9.65 6.77
N LEU A 11 0.82 9.26 5.69
CA LEU A 11 0.19 9.20 4.37
C LEU A 11 -0.27 7.79 4.06
N ILE A 12 -1.44 7.70 3.44
CA ILE A 12 -1.99 6.46 2.93
C ILE A 12 -2.25 6.68 1.45
N CYS A 13 -1.66 5.84 0.60
CA CYS A 13 -1.75 5.99 -0.85
C CYS A 13 -2.37 4.77 -1.49
N GLY A 14 -3.03 4.99 -2.63
CA GLY A 14 -3.58 3.92 -3.44
C GLY A 14 -2.80 3.75 -4.73
N PHE A 15 -3.12 2.73 -5.49
CA PHE A 15 -2.50 2.48 -6.78
C PHE A 15 -3.47 1.70 -7.67
N ASP A 16 -3.11 1.56 -8.95
CA ASP A 16 -3.90 0.77 -9.89
C ASP A 16 -3.24 -0.58 -10.13
N GLY A 17 -4.07 -1.59 -10.36
CA GLY A 17 -3.60 -2.90 -10.76
C GLY A 17 -3.61 -3.93 -9.65
N LEU A 18 -3.29 -5.16 -10.04
CA LEU A 18 -3.28 -6.31 -9.13
C LEU A 18 -1.92 -6.57 -8.51
N LYS A 19 -0.92 -5.83 -8.95
CA LYS A 19 0.45 -5.93 -8.43
C LYS A 19 0.92 -4.54 -8.07
N PRO A 20 1.92 -4.42 -7.19
CA PRO A 20 2.43 -3.09 -6.85
C PRO A 20 2.96 -2.38 -8.10
N SER A 21 2.50 -1.16 -8.34
CA SER A 21 3.00 -0.35 -9.43
C SER A 21 4.37 0.22 -9.05
N ASP A 22 5.12 0.67 -10.07
CA ASP A 22 6.41 1.31 -9.79
C ASP A 22 6.25 2.56 -8.95
N GLU A 23 5.14 3.28 -9.17
CA GLU A 23 4.85 4.46 -8.39
C GLU A 23 4.66 4.16 -6.91
N ILE A 24 3.87 3.13 -6.59
CA ILE A 24 3.63 2.79 -5.19
C ILE A 24 4.90 2.23 -4.55
N LYS A 25 5.71 1.49 -5.31
CA LYS A 25 6.98 0.99 -4.80
C LYS A 25 7.91 2.14 -4.42
N GLY A 26 7.96 3.16 -5.27
CA GLY A 26 8.76 4.35 -4.99
C GLY A 26 8.29 5.09 -3.76
N LEU A 27 6.98 5.24 -3.62
CA LEU A 27 6.41 5.92 -2.46
C LEU A 27 6.75 5.18 -1.16
N ILE A 28 6.69 3.86 -1.18
CA ILE A 28 7.01 3.06 0.01
C ILE A 28 8.49 3.15 0.33
N LYS A 29 9.34 2.99 -0.68
CA LYS A 29 10.81 2.95 -0.48
C LYS A 29 11.40 4.31 -0.18
N ASP A 30 10.99 5.32 -0.94
CA ASP A 30 11.62 6.63 -0.89
C ASP A 30 10.98 7.58 0.11
N TYR A 31 9.68 7.52 0.23
CA TYR A 31 8.93 8.43 1.11
C TYR A 31 8.43 7.77 2.38
N HIS A 32 8.62 6.46 2.51
CA HIS A 32 8.27 5.72 3.73
C HIS A 32 6.82 5.94 4.15
N ILE A 33 5.89 5.86 3.19
CA ILE A 33 4.47 6.05 3.50
C ILE A 33 4.01 5.02 4.53
N GLY A 34 3.03 5.41 5.34
CA GLY A 34 2.57 4.57 6.45
C GLY A 34 1.55 3.51 6.06
N GLY A 35 0.87 3.68 4.94
CA GLY A 35 -0.17 2.73 4.58
C GLY A 35 -0.51 2.74 3.10
N VAL A 36 -1.24 1.72 2.72
CA VAL A 36 -1.73 1.55 1.35
C VAL A 36 -3.21 1.21 1.44
N ILE A 37 -4.00 1.81 0.57
CA ILE A 37 -5.42 1.50 0.48
C ILE A 37 -5.66 0.66 -0.77
N LEU A 38 -6.37 -0.43 -0.61
CA LEU A 38 -6.74 -1.32 -1.71
C LEU A 38 -8.19 -1.11 -2.07
N PHE A 39 -8.45 -0.95 -3.36
CA PHE A 39 -9.80 -0.84 -3.87
C PHE A 39 -10.18 -2.15 -4.56
N SER A 40 -11.44 -2.29 -4.92
CA SER A 40 -11.89 -3.51 -5.59
C SER A 40 -11.09 -3.81 -6.86
N ARG A 41 -10.60 -2.78 -7.54
CA ARG A 41 -9.77 -2.96 -8.74
C ARG A 41 -8.41 -3.60 -8.45
N ASN A 42 -7.98 -3.61 -7.19
CA ASN A 42 -6.72 -4.23 -6.77
C ASN A 42 -6.92 -5.66 -6.31
N ILE A 43 -8.16 -6.11 -6.19
CA ILE A 43 -8.48 -7.39 -5.58
C ILE A 43 -9.15 -8.29 -6.58
N LYS A 44 -8.52 -9.41 -6.88
CA LYS A 44 -9.09 -10.40 -7.79
C LYS A 44 -9.66 -11.59 -7.01
N ASP A 45 -8.86 -12.13 -6.12
CA ASP A 45 -9.25 -13.26 -5.28
C ASP A 45 -8.39 -13.26 -4.01
N PRO A 46 -8.73 -14.09 -3.02
CA PRO A 46 -7.98 -14.08 -1.75
C PRO A 46 -6.50 -14.42 -1.89
N VAL A 47 -6.15 -15.32 -2.80
CA VAL A 47 -4.76 -15.71 -3.00
C VAL A 47 -3.95 -14.58 -3.58
N GLN A 48 -4.48 -13.93 -4.62
CA GLN A 48 -3.84 -12.79 -5.25
C GLN A 48 -3.69 -11.64 -4.24
N THR A 49 -4.72 -11.40 -3.46
CA THR A 49 -4.70 -10.33 -2.48
C THR A 49 -3.63 -10.57 -1.41
N ALA A 50 -3.50 -11.81 -0.93
CA ALA A 50 -2.48 -12.15 0.05
C ALA A 50 -1.08 -11.92 -0.51
N LYS A 51 -0.85 -12.31 -1.76
CA LYS A 51 0.44 -12.10 -2.42
C LYS A 51 0.74 -10.60 -2.58
N LEU A 52 -0.27 -9.84 -2.95
CA LEU A 52 -0.13 -8.39 -3.08
C LEU A 52 0.26 -7.75 -1.75
N CYS A 53 -0.44 -8.09 -0.69
CA CYS A 53 -0.14 -7.55 0.63
C CYS A 53 1.27 -7.92 1.08
N ASN A 54 1.68 -9.17 0.87
CA ASN A 54 3.02 -9.61 1.22
C ASN A 54 4.09 -8.86 0.42
N SER A 55 3.85 -8.63 -0.87
CA SER A 55 4.77 -7.89 -1.70
C SER A 55 4.95 -6.46 -1.21
N LEU A 56 3.86 -5.81 -0.84
CA LEU A 56 3.91 -4.45 -0.32
C LEU A 56 4.67 -4.39 1.00
N GLN A 57 4.41 -5.34 1.89
CA GLN A 57 5.11 -5.37 3.19
C GLN A 57 6.61 -5.58 3.03
N LYS A 58 7.03 -6.38 2.05
CA LYS A 58 8.45 -6.64 1.83
C LYS A 58 9.21 -5.40 1.38
N ILE A 59 8.55 -4.48 0.71
CA ILE A 59 9.17 -3.25 0.23
C ILE A 59 9.40 -2.28 1.38
N SER A 60 8.52 -2.29 2.35
CA SER A 60 8.55 -1.33 3.46
C SER A 60 9.51 -1.78 4.56
N LYS A 61 10.24 -0.82 5.12
CA LYS A 61 11.13 -1.10 6.25
C LYS A 61 10.35 -1.26 7.55
N THR A 62 9.18 -0.64 7.62
CA THR A 62 8.31 -0.74 8.78
C THR A 62 7.00 -1.38 8.35
N PRO A 63 6.24 -1.97 9.27
CA PRO A 63 4.96 -2.55 8.90
C PRO A 63 4.05 -1.50 8.26
N LEU A 64 3.47 -1.86 7.12
CA LEU A 64 2.51 -1.01 6.44
C LEU A 64 1.12 -1.27 6.99
N PHE A 65 0.36 -0.21 7.14
CA PHE A 65 -1.05 -0.32 7.43
C PHE A 65 -1.78 -0.51 6.09
N ILE A 66 -2.48 -1.62 5.93
CA ILE A 66 -3.17 -1.90 4.69
C ILE A 66 -4.67 -1.86 4.93
N CYS A 67 -5.33 -0.93 4.25
CA CYS A 67 -6.78 -0.77 4.32
C CYS A 67 -7.42 -1.32 3.07
N VAL A 68 -8.63 -1.82 3.19
CA VAL A 68 -9.42 -2.23 2.04
C VAL A 68 -10.67 -1.34 2.01
N ASP A 69 -10.87 -0.69 0.88
CA ASP A 69 -12.05 0.12 0.67
C ASP A 69 -13.01 -0.66 -0.23
N GLN A 70 -14.18 -0.93 0.28
CA GLN A 70 -15.23 -1.55 -0.51
C GLN A 70 -15.96 -0.45 -1.24
N GLU A 71 -15.70 -0.39 -2.51
CA GLU A 71 -16.32 0.65 -3.31
C GLU A 71 -17.81 0.59 -3.27
N GLY A 72 -18.36 1.76 -3.35
CA GLY A 72 -19.76 1.83 -3.16
C GLY A 72 -20.10 2.00 -1.72
N GLY A 73 -19.10 1.94 -0.92
CA GLY A 73 -19.14 2.38 0.45
C GLY A 73 -20.15 1.66 1.27
N LYS A 74 -20.35 0.69 0.86
CA LYS A 74 -21.51 0.29 1.53
C LYS A 74 -21.31 -0.78 2.43
#